data_f18a3b96b98ba8e320c37f489612925c
#
_entry.id   f18a3b96b98ba8e320c37f489612925c
#
_cell.length_a   1.000
_cell.length_b   1.000
_cell.length_c   1.000
_cell.angle_alpha   90.00
_cell.angle_beta   90.00
_cell.angle_gamma   90.00
#
_symmetry.space_group_name_H-M   'P 1'
#
loop_
_entity.id
_entity.type
_entity.pdbx_description
1 polymer ?
#
loop_
_entity_poly.entity_id
_entity_poly.type
_entity_poly.pdbx_seq_one_letter_code
_entity_poly.pdbx_strand_id
1 'polypeptide(L)'
;MGSEMCIRDSSISGPITFNQTKIKRYSKVINVMKDIRTAQIAHKDVKGVYANNFDSLIKFIDEGIFTLLEKRDSSYLEYDRIYRIDMLREVIVTDTLGFVAVKDSLFQTSDRYKKMSNIPIEGLQDSVFKITSTIINKNGYKVPVFEVKVSKNTLLFDQDQDLVKQENETVSVDGVNGPEIILGSLTNVSTNGNWPTIFDAKQE
;
A
#
# COMPACT_ATOMS: atom_id res chain seq x y z
N MET A 1 25.16 -1.20 49.57
CA MET A 1 25.32 -0.26 48.45
C MET A 1 25.35 -1.05 47.14
N GLY A 2 24.23 -1.46 46.63
CA GLY A 2 24.16 -2.29 45.42
C GLY A 2 22.80 -2.29 44.69
N SER A 3 21.84 -1.52 45.18
CA SER A 3 20.47 -1.55 44.62
C SER A 3 20.14 -0.41 43.65
N GLU A 4 20.90 0.65 43.61
CA GLU A 4 20.59 1.81 42.73
C GLU A 4 21.14 1.69 41.33
N MET A 5 22.10 0.82 41.06
CA MET A 5 22.74 0.67 39.76
C MET A 5 21.90 -0.13 38.75
N CYS A 6 21.08 -1.08 39.22
CA CYS A 6 20.19 -1.87 38.35
C CYS A 6 18.95 -1.08 37.89
N ILE A 7 18.47 -0.11 38.66
CA ILE A 7 17.26 0.66 38.30
C ILE A 7 17.56 1.69 37.19
N ARG A 8 18.78 2.25 37.19
CA ARG A 8 19.20 3.20 36.17
C ARG A 8 19.41 2.54 34.79
N ASP A 9 19.92 1.30 34.75
CA ASP A 9 20.18 0.58 33.49
C ASP A 9 18.87 0.15 32.78
N SER A 10 17.88 -0.33 33.51
CA SER A 10 16.59 -0.71 32.94
C SER A 10 15.76 0.49 32.48
N SER A 11 15.89 1.65 33.14
CA SER A 11 15.16 2.88 32.80
C SER A 11 15.66 3.54 31.49
N ILE A 12 16.89 3.29 31.09
CA ILE A 12 17.49 3.85 29.86
C ILE A 12 17.45 2.82 28.72
N SER A 13 17.73 1.54 29.02
CA SER A 13 17.78 0.48 28.01
C SER A 13 16.41 0.09 27.48
N GLY A 14 15.35 0.17 28.31
CA GLY A 14 13.97 -0.16 27.93
C GLY A 14 13.47 0.63 26.70
N PRO A 15 13.45 1.97 26.74
CA PRO A 15 13.01 2.78 25.61
C PRO A 15 13.87 2.60 24.35
N ILE A 16 15.16 2.35 24.48
CA ILE A 16 16.07 2.13 23.33
C ILE A 16 15.70 0.81 22.63
N THR A 17 15.56 -0.27 23.40
CA THR A 17 15.19 -1.59 22.88
C THR A 17 13.78 -1.58 22.27
N PHE A 18 12.85 -0.88 22.92
CA PHE A 18 11.49 -0.67 22.39
C PHE A 18 11.53 0.02 21.01
N ASN A 19 12.27 1.11 20.87
CA ASN A 19 12.38 1.84 19.62
C ASN A 19 13.01 0.99 18.50
N GLN A 20 14.06 0.22 18.79
CA GLN A 20 14.68 -0.68 17.83
C GLN A 20 13.70 -1.76 17.37
N THR A 21 12.98 -2.39 18.29
CA THR A 21 11.96 -3.41 18.00
C THR A 21 10.82 -2.82 17.19
N LYS A 22 10.31 -1.65 17.57
CA LYS A 22 9.28 -0.90 16.86
C LYS A 22 9.66 -0.63 15.41
N ILE A 23 10.82 0.01 15.18
CA ILE A 23 11.27 0.33 13.82
C ILE A 23 11.42 -0.93 12.96
N LYS A 24 12.01 -1.99 13.51
CA LYS A 24 12.17 -3.27 12.80
C LYS A 24 10.82 -3.90 12.41
N ARG A 25 9.83 -3.88 13.32
CA ARG A 25 8.49 -4.43 13.06
C ARG A 25 7.71 -3.57 12.07
N TYR A 26 7.75 -2.24 12.25
CA TYR A 26 7.09 -1.30 11.35
C TYR A 26 7.64 -1.42 9.92
N SER A 27 8.96 -1.51 9.75
CA SER A 27 9.58 -1.70 8.43
C SER A 27 9.07 -2.97 7.74
N LYS A 28 8.99 -4.10 8.46
CA LYS A 28 8.46 -5.36 7.91
C LYS A 28 7.00 -5.21 7.46
N VAL A 29 6.16 -4.63 8.31
CA VAL A 29 4.73 -4.42 8.07
C VAL A 29 4.52 -3.46 6.89
N ILE A 30 5.21 -2.34 6.87
CA ILE A 30 5.11 -1.33 5.82
C ILE A 30 5.56 -1.90 4.47
N ASN A 31 6.59 -2.74 4.43
CA ASN A 31 7.00 -3.39 3.18
C ASN A 31 5.90 -4.30 2.61
N VAL A 32 5.21 -5.08 3.45
CA VAL A 32 4.05 -5.85 3.01
C VAL A 32 2.90 -4.93 2.56
N MET A 33 2.64 -3.84 3.27
CA MET A 33 1.63 -2.86 2.86
C MET A 33 1.97 -2.19 1.52
N LYS A 34 3.25 -2.00 1.18
CA LYS A 34 3.67 -1.52 -0.14
C LYS A 34 3.37 -2.55 -1.24
N ASP A 35 3.59 -3.84 -0.98
CA ASP A 35 3.22 -4.90 -1.91
C ASP A 35 1.69 -4.93 -2.10
N ILE A 36 0.90 -4.79 -1.02
CA ILE A 36 -0.57 -4.68 -1.09
C ILE A 36 -0.99 -3.45 -1.91
N ARG A 37 -0.35 -2.29 -1.71
CA ARG A 37 -0.62 -1.06 -2.49
C ARG A 37 -0.45 -1.32 -3.98
N THR A 38 0.66 -1.92 -4.37
CA THR A 38 0.98 -2.21 -5.77
C THR A 38 -0.04 -3.17 -6.37
N ALA A 39 -0.41 -4.22 -5.64
CA ALA A 39 -1.42 -5.19 -6.06
C ALA A 39 -2.83 -4.55 -6.18
N GLN A 40 -3.20 -3.68 -5.25
CA GLN A 40 -4.48 -2.97 -5.29
C GLN A 40 -4.58 -1.98 -6.47
N ILE A 41 -3.50 -1.24 -6.75
CA ILE A 41 -3.44 -0.35 -7.91
C ILE A 41 -3.61 -1.17 -9.18
N ALA A 42 -2.88 -2.28 -9.32
CA ALA A 42 -3.01 -3.18 -10.46
C ALA A 42 -4.44 -3.76 -10.62
N HIS A 43 -5.07 -4.15 -9.50
CA HIS A 43 -6.45 -4.63 -9.51
C HIS A 43 -7.42 -3.56 -10.01
N LYS A 44 -7.25 -2.31 -9.55
CA LYS A 44 -8.06 -1.18 -10.02
C LYS A 44 -7.83 -0.91 -11.51
N ASP A 45 -6.58 -0.95 -11.99
CA ASP A 45 -6.26 -0.67 -13.39
C ASP A 45 -6.89 -1.69 -14.35
N VAL A 46 -7.00 -2.96 -13.94
CA VAL A 46 -7.59 -4.03 -14.75
C VAL A 46 -9.10 -4.16 -14.53
N LYS A 47 -9.58 -4.09 -13.28
CA LYS A 47 -10.97 -4.34 -12.90
C LYS A 47 -11.80 -3.06 -12.70
N GLY A 48 -11.18 -1.88 -12.66
CA GLY A 48 -11.83 -0.60 -12.40
C GLY A 48 -12.16 -0.33 -10.92
N VAL A 49 -11.99 -1.30 -10.03
CA VAL A 49 -12.27 -1.21 -8.60
C VAL A 49 -11.17 -1.87 -7.78
N TYR A 50 -11.07 -1.49 -6.50
CA TYR A 50 -10.16 -2.16 -5.56
C TYR A 50 -10.77 -3.46 -5.03
N ALA A 51 -9.93 -4.45 -4.72
CA ALA A 51 -10.36 -5.68 -4.06
C ALA A 51 -10.77 -5.39 -2.62
N ASN A 52 -11.84 -6.03 -2.15
CA ASN A 52 -12.38 -5.86 -0.80
C ASN A 52 -11.92 -6.94 0.19
N ASN A 53 -11.22 -7.97 -0.29
CA ASN A 53 -10.63 -9.03 0.51
C ASN A 53 -9.33 -9.53 -0.12
N PHE A 54 -8.51 -10.21 0.71
CA PHE A 54 -7.22 -10.73 0.26
C PHE A 54 -7.35 -11.92 -0.69
N ASP A 55 -8.37 -12.76 -0.55
CA ASP A 55 -8.57 -13.92 -1.43
C ASP A 55 -8.81 -13.47 -2.87
N SER A 56 -9.65 -12.45 -3.06
CA SER A 56 -9.90 -11.86 -4.36
C SER A 56 -8.63 -11.21 -4.95
N LEU A 57 -7.83 -10.55 -4.10
CA LEU A 57 -6.60 -9.90 -4.51
C LEU A 57 -5.53 -10.93 -4.92
N ILE A 58 -5.35 -11.99 -4.14
CA ILE A 58 -4.40 -13.07 -4.43
C ILE A 58 -4.82 -13.81 -5.71
N LYS A 59 -6.11 -14.15 -5.84
CA LYS A 59 -6.63 -14.77 -7.06
C LYS A 59 -6.40 -13.89 -8.29
N PHE A 60 -6.60 -12.59 -8.17
CA PHE A 60 -6.30 -11.65 -9.26
C PHE A 60 -4.82 -11.64 -9.64
N ILE A 61 -3.89 -11.73 -8.67
CA ILE A 61 -2.45 -11.78 -8.97
C ILE A 61 -2.11 -13.08 -9.71
N ASP A 62 -2.72 -14.20 -9.31
CA ASP A 62 -2.46 -15.50 -9.94
C ASP A 62 -3.03 -15.62 -11.36
N GLU A 63 -4.23 -15.09 -11.61
CA GLU A 63 -4.97 -15.26 -12.85
C GLU A 63 -5.00 -13.99 -13.74
N GLY A 64 -4.64 -12.84 -13.19
CA GLY A 64 -4.74 -11.54 -13.85
C GLY A 64 -3.71 -11.37 -14.97
N ILE A 65 -4.13 -10.62 -15.99
CA ILE A 65 -3.31 -10.33 -17.17
C ILE A 65 -3.36 -8.82 -17.43
N PHE A 66 -2.20 -8.21 -17.63
CA PHE A 66 -2.08 -6.86 -18.14
C PHE A 66 -2.07 -6.88 -19.66
N THR A 67 -2.84 -5.99 -20.28
CA THR A 67 -2.76 -5.70 -21.70
C THR A 67 -1.76 -4.59 -21.94
N LEU A 68 -0.71 -4.88 -22.67
CA LEU A 68 0.28 -3.87 -23.07
C LEU A 68 -0.27 -3.12 -24.27
N LEU A 69 -0.46 -1.82 -24.12
CA LEU A 69 -0.98 -0.93 -25.15
C LEU A 69 0.12 0.05 -25.58
N GLU A 70 0.33 0.17 -26.88
CA GLU A 70 1.09 1.25 -27.48
C GLU A 70 0.12 2.32 -27.97
N LYS A 71 0.36 3.57 -27.56
CA LYS A 71 -0.37 4.73 -28.06
C LYS A 71 0.54 5.50 -28.99
N ARG A 72 0.07 5.69 -30.22
CA ARG A 72 0.77 6.48 -31.25
C ARG A 72 -0.11 7.61 -31.70
N ASP A 73 0.47 8.81 -31.81
CA ASP A 73 -0.20 9.92 -32.46
C ASP A 73 -0.21 9.64 -33.97
N SER A 74 -1.37 9.75 -34.57
CA SER A 74 -1.58 9.62 -35.99
C SER A 74 -2.46 10.76 -36.48
N SER A 75 -2.35 11.06 -37.75
CA SER A 75 -3.18 12.10 -38.37
C SER A 75 -3.73 11.63 -39.69
N TYR A 76 -4.93 12.04 -40.00
CA TYR A 76 -5.56 11.81 -41.30
C TYR A 76 -6.25 13.08 -41.77
N LEU A 77 -6.44 13.18 -43.11
CA LEU A 77 -7.19 14.27 -43.72
C LEU A 77 -8.67 13.92 -43.72
N GLU A 78 -9.49 14.81 -43.16
CA GLU A 78 -10.96 14.72 -43.20
C GLU A 78 -11.50 15.91 -43.95
N TYR A 79 -12.34 15.68 -44.97
CA TYR A 79 -12.95 16.74 -45.73
C TYR A 79 -14.06 17.42 -44.94
N ASP A 80 -13.83 18.70 -44.65
CA ASP A 80 -14.83 19.54 -43.98
C ASP A 80 -15.79 20.14 -45.01
N ARG A 81 -17.07 19.74 -44.90
CA ARG A 81 -18.13 20.16 -45.85
C ARG A 81 -18.49 21.65 -45.73
N ILE A 82 -18.23 22.26 -44.60
CA ILE A 82 -18.53 23.70 -44.34
C ILE A 82 -17.50 24.56 -45.00
N TYR A 83 -16.22 24.25 -44.74
CA TYR A 83 -15.11 25.03 -45.31
C TYR A 83 -14.66 24.53 -46.69
N ARG A 84 -15.13 23.36 -47.15
CA ARG A 84 -14.77 22.74 -48.41
C ARG A 84 -13.28 22.51 -48.62
N ILE A 85 -12.59 22.18 -47.57
CA ILE A 85 -11.15 21.88 -47.53
C ILE A 85 -10.89 20.60 -46.73
N ASP A 86 -9.76 19.96 -46.99
CA ASP A 86 -9.26 18.87 -46.19
C ASP A 86 -8.61 19.43 -44.96
N MET A 87 -9.12 19.06 -43.77
CA MET A 87 -8.57 19.42 -42.47
C MET A 87 -7.82 18.26 -41.89
N LEU A 88 -6.62 18.53 -41.35
CA LEU A 88 -5.84 17.51 -40.62
C LEU A 88 -6.50 17.24 -39.27
N ARG A 89 -6.89 15.97 -39.05
CA ARG A 89 -7.39 15.47 -37.75
C ARG A 89 -6.32 14.63 -37.09
N GLU A 90 -5.98 15.00 -35.86
CA GLU A 90 -5.09 14.22 -35.01
C GLU A 90 -5.90 13.21 -34.22
N VAL A 91 -5.45 11.96 -34.19
CA VAL A 91 -6.06 10.85 -33.45
C VAL A 91 -4.97 10.05 -32.74
N ILE A 92 -5.31 9.55 -31.56
CA ILE A 92 -4.47 8.59 -30.87
C ILE A 92 -4.88 7.18 -31.28
N VAL A 93 -3.99 6.49 -31.96
CA VAL A 93 -4.16 5.07 -32.30
C VAL A 93 -3.59 4.25 -31.15
N THR A 94 -4.40 3.30 -30.66
CA THR A 94 -4.00 2.39 -29.59
C THR A 94 -3.89 0.98 -30.14
N ASP A 95 -2.68 0.44 -30.16
CA ASP A 95 -2.39 -0.91 -30.60
C ASP A 95 -2.08 -1.82 -29.41
N THR A 96 -2.58 -3.05 -29.44
CA THR A 96 -2.25 -4.05 -28.41
C THR A 96 -0.94 -4.74 -28.79
N LEU A 97 0.11 -4.54 -27.98
CA LEU A 97 1.43 -5.16 -28.19
C LEU A 97 1.50 -6.59 -27.66
N GLY A 98 0.74 -6.91 -26.62
CA GLY A 98 0.78 -8.21 -25.99
C GLY A 98 0.11 -8.27 -24.62
N PHE A 99 0.31 -9.41 -23.97
CA PHE A 99 -0.24 -9.69 -22.65
C PHE A 99 0.86 -10.15 -21.71
N VAL A 100 0.84 -9.66 -20.46
CA VAL A 100 1.80 -10.05 -19.41
C VAL A 100 1.02 -10.44 -18.16
N ALA A 101 1.38 -11.57 -17.54
CA ALA A 101 0.75 -11.98 -16.29
C ALA A 101 1.04 -10.96 -15.19
N VAL A 102 0.03 -10.62 -14.39
CA VAL A 102 0.15 -9.68 -13.27
C VAL A 102 1.22 -10.16 -12.29
N LYS A 103 1.24 -11.46 -11.98
CA LYS A 103 2.25 -12.08 -11.12
C LYS A 103 3.67 -11.78 -11.59
N ASP A 104 3.96 -12.01 -12.87
CA ASP A 104 5.31 -11.84 -13.42
C ASP A 104 5.74 -10.36 -13.43
N SER A 105 4.79 -9.46 -13.70
CA SER A 105 5.04 -8.02 -13.70
C SER A 105 5.33 -7.46 -12.31
N LEU A 106 4.57 -7.87 -11.27
CA LEU A 106 4.65 -7.27 -9.94
C LEU A 106 5.60 -8.01 -8.99
N PHE A 107 5.61 -9.34 -9.04
CA PHE A 107 6.32 -10.18 -8.08
C PHE A 107 7.39 -11.06 -8.70
N GLN A 108 7.48 -11.09 -10.03
CA GLN A 108 8.42 -11.94 -10.76
C GLN A 108 8.29 -13.41 -10.32
N THR A 109 9.38 -14.02 -9.86
CA THR A 109 9.41 -15.39 -9.36
C THR A 109 9.02 -15.55 -7.88
N SER A 110 8.72 -14.44 -7.18
CA SER A 110 8.45 -14.48 -5.74
C SER A 110 6.98 -14.79 -5.44
N ASP A 111 6.75 -15.76 -4.55
CA ASP A 111 5.41 -16.13 -4.05
C ASP A 111 5.01 -15.36 -2.78
N ARG A 112 5.70 -14.25 -2.45
CA ARG A 112 5.44 -13.46 -1.23
C ARG A 112 4.02 -12.92 -1.15
N TYR A 113 3.37 -12.67 -2.29
CA TYR A 113 1.99 -12.17 -2.36
C TYR A 113 0.96 -13.14 -1.75
N LYS A 114 1.24 -14.45 -1.73
CA LYS A 114 0.34 -15.45 -1.10
C LYS A 114 0.21 -15.27 0.41
N LYS A 115 1.20 -14.66 1.05
CA LYS A 115 1.26 -14.40 2.49
C LYS A 115 1.02 -12.92 2.84
N MET A 116 0.63 -12.08 1.87
CA MET A 116 0.46 -10.64 2.11
C MET A 116 -0.72 -10.31 3.04
N SER A 117 -1.64 -11.25 3.26
CA SER A 117 -2.73 -11.09 4.23
C SER A 117 -2.22 -11.14 5.67
N ASN A 118 -1.13 -11.86 5.93
CA ASN A 118 -0.66 -12.15 7.27
C ASN A 118 0.36 -11.11 7.72
N ILE A 119 0.36 -10.81 9.02
CA ILE A 119 1.33 -9.88 9.62
C ILE A 119 2.69 -10.58 9.72
N PRO A 120 3.78 -10.01 9.14
CA PRO A 120 5.09 -10.66 9.06
C PRO A 120 5.91 -10.54 10.35
N ILE A 121 5.29 -10.83 11.51
CA ILE A 121 5.91 -10.76 12.84
C ILE A 121 5.78 -12.11 13.51
N GLU A 122 6.86 -12.56 14.14
CA GLU A 122 6.87 -13.79 14.94
C GLU A 122 5.87 -13.67 16.10
N GLY A 123 5.05 -14.69 16.28
CA GLY A 123 3.94 -14.71 17.26
C GLY A 123 2.62 -14.12 16.75
N LEU A 124 2.57 -13.54 15.55
CA LEU A 124 1.35 -12.96 14.94
C LEU A 124 0.98 -13.61 13.60
N GLN A 125 1.44 -14.82 13.33
CA GLN A 125 1.27 -15.49 12.04
C GLN A 125 -0.19 -15.74 11.66
N ASP A 126 -1.09 -15.85 12.64
CA ASP A 126 -2.53 -16.02 12.45
C ASP A 126 -3.28 -14.69 12.41
N SER A 127 -2.58 -13.57 12.65
CA SER A 127 -3.17 -12.24 12.57
C SER A 127 -3.09 -11.71 11.15
N VAL A 128 -4.20 -11.14 10.68
CA VAL A 128 -4.32 -10.61 9.32
C VAL A 128 -4.55 -9.11 9.32
N PHE A 129 -4.13 -8.46 8.23
CA PHE A 129 -4.48 -7.07 7.99
C PHE A 129 -5.99 -6.93 7.75
N LYS A 130 -6.55 -5.82 8.21
CA LYS A 130 -7.94 -5.46 7.89
C LYS A 130 -7.96 -4.68 6.59
N ILE A 131 -8.59 -5.24 5.57
CA ILE A 131 -8.78 -4.59 4.26
C ILE A 131 -10.24 -4.21 4.08
N THR A 132 -10.49 -3.04 3.53
CA THR A 132 -11.82 -2.55 3.19
C THR A 132 -11.74 -1.72 1.92
N SER A 133 -12.68 -1.89 1.00
CA SER A 133 -12.79 -1.03 -0.18
C SER A 133 -14.22 -0.54 -0.33
N THR A 134 -14.38 0.66 -0.89
CA THR A 134 -15.67 1.27 -1.14
C THR A 134 -15.59 2.21 -2.34
N ILE A 135 -16.74 2.73 -2.76
CA ILE A 135 -16.84 3.75 -3.79
C ILE A 135 -17.37 5.03 -3.15
N ILE A 136 -16.62 6.10 -3.24
CA ILE A 136 -17.03 7.43 -2.77
C ILE A 136 -17.46 8.31 -3.93
N ASN A 137 -18.34 9.27 -3.66
CA ASN A 137 -18.69 10.30 -4.63
C ASN A 137 -17.86 11.55 -4.36
N LYS A 138 -17.00 11.94 -5.30
CA LYS A 138 -16.21 13.17 -5.22
C LYS A 138 -16.47 14.03 -6.43
N ASN A 139 -17.02 15.22 -6.20
CA ASN A 139 -17.37 16.18 -7.27
C ASN A 139 -18.27 15.57 -8.37
N GLY A 140 -19.23 14.71 -7.99
CA GLY A 140 -20.14 14.05 -8.93
C GLY A 140 -19.59 12.77 -9.59
N TYR A 141 -18.32 12.43 -9.36
CA TYR A 141 -17.71 11.22 -9.90
C TYR A 141 -17.62 10.11 -8.84
N LYS A 142 -17.97 8.90 -9.25
CA LYS A 142 -17.79 7.69 -8.43
C LYS A 142 -16.35 7.23 -8.51
N VAL A 143 -15.62 7.33 -7.39
CA VAL A 143 -14.21 6.97 -7.30
C VAL A 143 -14.04 5.81 -6.32
N PRO A 144 -13.46 4.67 -6.74
CA PRO A 144 -13.12 3.60 -5.82
C PRO A 144 -11.99 4.04 -4.89
N VAL A 145 -12.09 3.65 -3.63
CA VAL A 145 -11.08 3.86 -2.59
C VAL A 145 -10.91 2.59 -1.77
N PHE A 146 -9.77 2.45 -1.11
CA PHE A 146 -9.50 1.34 -0.22
C PHE A 146 -8.73 1.80 1.02
N GLU A 147 -8.78 0.99 2.04
CA GLU A 147 -8.00 1.16 3.27
C GLU A 147 -7.53 -0.21 3.77
N VAL A 148 -6.26 -0.29 4.12
CA VAL A 148 -5.67 -1.44 4.81
C VAL A 148 -5.07 -0.94 6.10
N LYS A 149 -5.38 -1.61 7.22
CA LYS A 149 -4.93 -1.16 8.52
C LYS A 149 -4.54 -2.28 9.45
N VAL A 150 -3.66 -1.95 10.40
CA VAL A 150 -3.25 -2.82 11.49
C VAL A 150 -3.02 -2.00 12.75
N SER A 151 -3.43 -2.51 13.92
CA SER A 151 -3.24 -1.84 15.20
C SER A 151 -1.79 -1.94 15.67
N LYS A 152 -1.23 -0.84 16.18
CA LYS A 152 0.08 -0.82 16.84
C LYS A 152 0.10 -1.72 18.08
N ASN A 153 -1.01 -1.80 18.82
CA ASN A 153 -1.12 -2.71 19.97
C ASN A 153 -0.89 -4.17 19.57
N THR A 154 -1.42 -4.58 18.41
CA THR A 154 -1.18 -5.92 17.88
C THR A 154 0.29 -6.11 17.51
N LEU A 155 0.93 -5.13 16.88
CA LEU A 155 2.33 -5.23 16.45
C LEU A 155 3.33 -5.24 17.61
N LEU A 156 2.96 -4.62 18.74
CA LEU A 156 3.81 -4.43 19.92
C LEU A 156 3.27 -5.19 21.14
N PHE A 157 2.57 -6.31 20.92
CA PHE A 157 1.84 -7.07 21.93
C PHE A 157 2.70 -7.55 23.11
N ASP A 158 3.99 -7.76 22.86
CA ASP A 158 5.00 -8.24 23.84
C ASP A 158 5.84 -7.13 24.46
N GLN A 159 5.53 -5.87 24.14
CA GLN A 159 6.26 -4.70 24.62
C GLN A 159 5.56 -4.06 25.85
N ASP A 160 6.29 -3.20 26.55
CA ASP A 160 5.76 -2.46 27.69
C ASP A 160 4.53 -1.63 27.33
N GLN A 161 3.43 -1.81 28.07
CA GLN A 161 2.13 -1.22 27.77
C GLN A 161 2.13 0.31 27.89
N ASP A 162 2.97 0.89 28.75
CA ASP A 162 3.04 2.33 28.92
C ASP A 162 3.78 2.97 27.73
N LEU A 163 4.83 2.31 27.22
CA LEU A 163 5.52 2.74 26.01
C LEU A 163 4.62 2.59 24.77
N VAL A 164 3.80 1.53 24.71
CA VAL A 164 2.82 1.33 23.62
C VAL A 164 1.74 2.41 23.65
N LYS A 165 1.23 2.79 24.82
CA LYS A 165 0.28 3.91 24.95
C LYS A 165 0.89 5.23 24.48
N GLN A 166 2.11 5.52 24.90
CA GLN A 166 2.86 6.70 24.47
C GLN A 166 3.02 6.74 22.94
N GLU A 167 3.34 5.58 22.34
CA GLU A 167 3.46 5.44 20.87
C GLU A 167 2.13 5.65 20.15
N ASN A 168 1.01 5.23 20.73
CA ASN A 168 -0.33 5.44 20.15
C ASN A 168 -0.76 6.92 20.16
N GLU A 169 -0.27 7.70 21.11
CA GLU A 169 -0.54 9.14 21.25
C GLU A 169 0.47 10.00 20.48
N THR A 170 1.49 9.37 19.89
CA THR A 170 2.56 10.09 19.19
C THR A 170 1.99 10.88 18.00
N VAL A 171 2.32 12.17 17.97
CA VAL A 171 2.12 13.07 16.83
C VAL A 171 3.50 13.64 16.47
N SER A 172 4.12 13.04 15.45
CA SER A 172 5.48 13.39 15.02
C SER A 172 5.61 13.28 13.51
N VAL A 173 6.43 14.14 12.92
CA VAL A 173 6.74 14.08 11.48
C VAL A 173 7.54 12.83 11.13
N ASP A 174 8.37 12.34 12.06
CA ASP A 174 9.27 11.19 11.86
C ASP A 174 8.66 9.87 12.34
N GLY A 175 7.43 9.89 12.85
CA GLY A 175 6.72 8.74 13.39
C GLY A 175 5.46 8.38 12.61
N VAL A 176 4.96 7.18 12.86
CA VAL A 176 3.62 6.79 12.43
C VAL A 176 2.61 7.39 13.41
N ASN A 177 1.73 8.27 12.94
CA ASN A 177 0.79 8.97 13.81
C ASN A 177 -0.46 8.12 14.11
N GLY A 178 -0.92 8.20 15.36
CA GLY A 178 -2.12 7.51 15.83
C GLY A 178 -1.92 6.04 16.19
N PRO A 179 -2.99 5.33 16.56
CA PRO A 179 -2.93 3.97 17.11
C PRO A 179 -2.85 2.86 16.06
N GLU A 180 -2.99 3.18 14.79
CA GLU A 180 -3.01 2.22 13.67
C GLU A 180 -2.01 2.63 12.58
N ILE A 181 -1.41 1.65 11.93
CA ILE A 181 -0.72 1.86 10.65
C ILE A 181 -1.75 1.69 9.55
N ILE A 182 -1.92 2.71 8.72
CA ILE A 182 -2.98 2.79 7.72
C ILE A 182 -2.36 3.01 6.34
N LEU A 183 -2.86 2.29 5.36
CA LEU A 183 -2.57 2.45 3.93
C LEU A 183 -3.87 2.80 3.22
N GLY A 184 -3.87 3.89 2.47
CA GLY A 184 -5.05 4.37 1.76
C GLY A 184 -6.00 5.17 2.65
N SER A 185 -7.23 5.40 2.20
CA SER A 185 -8.29 6.10 2.95
C SER A 185 -9.66 5.79 2.36
N LEU A 186 -10.66 5.61 3.22
CA LEU A 186 -12.06 5.46 2.80
C LEU A 186 -12.77 6.79 2.54
N THR A 187 -12.19 7.90 2.97
CA THR A 187 -12.79 9.25 2.85
C THR A 187 -12.15 10.08 1.76
N ASN A 188 -10.89 9.81 1.43
CA ASN A 188 -10.13 10.55 0.45
C ASN A 188 -9.55 9.62 -0.62
N VAL A 189 -9.42 10.16 -1.84
CA VAL A 189 -8.73 9.47 -2.93
C VAL A 189 -7.22 9.51 -2.68
N SER A 190 -6.73 8.58 -1.88
CA SER A 190 -5.31 8.44 -1.55
C SER A 190 -4.94 6.97 -1.48
N THR A 191 -3.76 6.65 -1.95
CA THR A 191 -3.13 5.33 -1.83
C THR A 191 -1.89 5.38 -0.94
N ASN A 192 -1.64 6.53 -0.29
CA ASN A 192 -0.48 6.72 0.58
C ASN A 192 -0.74 6.11 1.97
N GLY A 193 0.34 5.77 2.66
CA GLY A 193 0.28 5.37 4.06
C GLY A 193 0.44 6.55 5.01
N ASN A 194 0.10 6.35 6.30
CA ASN A 194 0.27 7.33 7.37
C ASN A 194 1.67 7.28 8.01
N TRP A 195 2.65 6.73 7.32
CA TRP A 195 4.03 6.63 7.78
C TRP A 195 4.94 7.64 7.10
N PRO A 196 6.05 8.04 7.76
CA PRO A 196 7.02 8.96 7.20
C PRO A 196 7.85 8.32 6.08
N THR A 197 8.40 9.17 5.22
CA THR A 197 9.19 8.78 4.04
C THR A 197 10.45 7.97 4.36
N ILE A 198 10.93 8.01 5.60
CA ILE A 198 12.07 7.19 6.05
C ILE A 198 11.82 5.68 5.84
N PHE A 199 10.56 5.23 5.91
CA PHE A 199 10.18 3.86 5.62
C PHE A 199 10.03 3.58 4.11
N ASP A 200 10.04 4.60 3.26
CA ASP A 200 9.96 4.45 1.80
C ASP A 200 11.35 4.28 1.16
N ALA A 201 12.42 4.68 1.85
CA ALA A 201 13.78 4.39 1.43
C ALA A 201 14.01 2.87 1.44
N LYS A 202 14.62 2.33 0.37
CA LYS A 202 15.07 0.93 0.36
C LYS A 202 16.09 0.78 1.48
N GLN A 203 15.80 -0.07 2.46
CA GLN A 203 16.84 -0.57 3.36
C GLN A 203 17.67 -1.55 2.53
N GLU A 204 18.90 -1.14 2.24
CA GLU A 204 19.93 -2.00 1.64
C GLU A 204 20.30 -3.15 2.57
#